data_94b2e02773e7895fa35841d0f584c26d
#
_entry.id   94b2e02773e7895fa35841d0f584c26d
#
_cell.length_a   1.000
_cell.length_b   1.000
_cell.length_c   1.000
_cell.angle_alpha   90.00
_cell.angle_beta   90.00
_cell.angle_gamma   90.00
#
_symmetry.space_group_name_H-M   'P 1'
#
loop_
_entity.id
_entity.type
_entity.pdbx_description
1 polymer ?
#
loop_
_entity_poly.entity_id
_entity_poly.type
_entity_poly.pdbx_seq_one_letter_code
_entity_poly.pdbx_strand_id
1 'polypeptide(L)'
;MYIYFYLIPVFIILFFSVLVTNKIIKISIPNVQYPEIDGLRGYLAFFVFLHHCFIWEVYRKTNEWKPPSSNLFNHFGETSVVFFFMITAFLFISKLLNTKQSFDWAYYIKSRFFRLFPAYIVTALTVVFIAFYNTNFNLNTNYSETIKSLVSWIFFTINGPLNFNSFQNTYIINAGVAWTLPYEWIFYLLLPFIGLFMRIKASLKVLAVFGLLLSIIIYFNGISIKHMYAFLFGILVAFMIHKYPSNSILSSNKISIFGLLLLIISVYYFNSGRKFIPLLFSAFIFLIIVYRNSFFNILSSNFSRKFGQITYSLYLIHGLVLFITFNHIIGVEKLKDYSMLHYWLLVSVLVVPTVVISQLSFKYIELPMINKVKKKIIYGYQPRSSQRI
;
A
#
# COMPACT_ATOMS: atom_id res chain seq x y z
N MET A 1 -19.24 13.17 -17.79
CA MET A 1 -19.65 11.82 -18.25
C MET A 1 -18.55 11.10 -19.07
N TYR A 2 -17.87 11.76 -20.01
CA TYR A 2 -16.89 11.13 -20.92
C TYR A 2 -15.56 10.68 -20.28
N ILE A 3 -15.23 11.12 -19.07
CA ILE A 3 -13.92 10.81 -18.44
C ILE A 3 -13.71 9.32 -18.22
N TYR A 4 -14.75 8.55 -18.00
CA TYR A 4 -14.67 7.11 -17.73
C TYR A 4 -14.24 6.31 -18.98
N PHE A 5 -14.51 6.81 -20.18
CA PHE A 5 -14.05 6.17 -21.42
C PHE A 5 -12.54 6.22 -21.57
N TYR A 6 -11.88 7.22 -20.97
CA TYR A 6 -10.43 7.33 -21.01
C TYR A 6 -9.73 6.28 -20.12
N LEU A 7 -10.45 5.62 -19.22
CA LEU A 7 -9.89 4.51 -18.43
C LEU A 7 -9.69 3.24 -19.25
N ILE A 8 -10.43 3.06 -20.37
CA ILE A 8 -10.32 1.85 -21.20
C ILE A 8 -8.88 1.65 -21.72
N PRO A 9 -8.25 2.60 -22.43
CA PRO A 9 -6.86 2.44 -22.86
C PRO A 9 -5.89 2.27 -21.69
N VAL A 10 -6.13 2.92 -20.55
CA VAL A 10 -5.28 2.76 -19.35
C VAL A 10 -5.27 1.31 -18.86
N PHE A 11 -6.44 0.65 -18.77
CA PHE A 11 -6.52 -0.75 -18.35
C PHE A 11 -5.98 -1.71 -19.40
N ILE A 12 -6.19 -1.44 -20.69
CA ILE A 12 -5.61 -2.23 -21.77
C ILE A 12 -4.08 -2.20 -21.70
N ILE A 13 -3.49 -1.02 -21.56
CA ILE A 13 -2.03 -0.86 -21.47
C ILE A 13 -1.50 -1.49 -20.18
N LEU A 14 -2.22 -1.37 -19.06
CA LEU A 14 -1.87 -2.08 -17.83
C LEU A 14 -1.76 -3.59 -18.05
N PHE A 15 -2.79 -4.18 -18.68
CA PHE A 15 -2.83 -5.61 -18.93
C PHE A 15 -1.64 -6.06 -19.76
N PHE A 16 -1.37 -5.41 -20.90
CA PHE A 16 -0.23 -5.73 -21.73
C PHE A 16 1.11 -5.47 -21.04
N SER A 17 1.25 -4.36 -20.31
CA SER A 17 2.48 -4.04 -19.58
C SER A 17 2.82 -5.11 -18.55
N VAL A 18 1.86 -5.56 -17.76
CA VAL A 18 2.08 -6.61 -16.75
C VAL A 18 2.39 -7.95 -17.42
N LEU A 19 1.71 -8.30 -18.53
CA LEU A 19 1.98 -9.55 -19.25
C LEU A 19 3.39 -9.58 -19.86
N VAL A 20 3.77 -8.54 -20.59
CA VAL A 20 5.07 -8.46 -21.28
C VAL A 20 6.20 -8.42 -20.26
N THR A 21 6.10 -7.55 -19.27
CA THR A 21 7.17 -7.41 -18.27
C THR A 21 7.33 -8.64 -17.40
N ASN A 22 6.25 -9.38 -17.09
CA ASN A 22 6.35 -10.65 -16.37
C ASN A 22 7.07 -11.76 -17.16
N LYS A 23 7.00 -11.74 -18.51
CA LYS A 23 7.78 -12.65 -19.35
C LYS A 23 9.28 -12.35 -19.26
N ILE A 24 9.64 -11.06 -19.21
CA ILE A 24 11.03 -10.58 -19.17
C ILE A 24 11.63 -10.72 -17.77
N ILE A 25 10.92 -10.23 -16.76
CA ILE A 25 11.43 -10.11 -15.38
C ILE A 25 11.27 -11.41 -14.59
N LYS A 26 10.36 -12.30 -15.01
CA LYS A 26 10.10 -13.64 -14.43
C LYS A 26 9.85 -13.61 -12.92
N ILE A 27 8.78 -12.90 -12.50
CA ILE A 27 8.32 -12.90 -11.10
C ILE A 27 7.61 -14.23 -10.83
N SER A 28 8.06 -14.96 -9.80
CA SER A 28 7.43 -16.18 -9.33
C SER A 28 6.18 -15.89 -8.51
N ILE A 29 5.16 -16.74 -8.63
CA ILE A 29 3.95 -16.67 -7.82
C ILE A 29 4.17 -17.55 -6.58
N PRO A 30 4.17 -17.00 -5.36
CA PRO A 30 4.27 -17.80 -4.16
C PRO A 30 2.99 -18.61 -3.94
N ASN A 31 3.15 -19.81 -3.37
CA ASN A 31 1.99 -20.53 -2.84
C ASN A 31 1.56 -19.86 -1.52
N VAL A 32 0.35 -19.32 -1.51
CA VAL A 32 -0.20 -18.57 -0.37
C VAL A 32 -1.58 -19.08 0.00
N GLN A 33 -1.95 -18.87 1.26
CA GLN A 33 -3.25 -19.31 1.78
C GLN A 33 -4.42 -18.53 1.15
N TYR A 34 -4.25 -17.26 0.78
CA TYR A 34 -5.31 -16.39 0.25
C TYR A 34 -4.87 -15.75 -1.08
N PRO A 35 -4.90 -16.50 -2.21
CA PRO A 35 -4.48 -15.98 -3.52
C PRO A 35 -5.35 -14.83 -4.03
N GLU A 36 -6.63 -14.76 -3.63
CA GLU A 36 -7.57 -13.70 -3.97
C GLU A 36 -7.12 -12.34 -3.38
N ILE A 37 -6.59 -12.36 -2.15
CA ILE A 37 -6.02 -11.17 -1.50
C ILE A 37 -4.78 -10.69 -2.23
N ASP A 38 -3.90 -11.62 -2.64
CA ASP A 38 -2.71 -11.26 -3.42
C ASP A 38 -3.11 -10.59 -4.74
N GLY A 39 -4.08 -11.15 -5.46
CA GLY A 39 -4.57 -10.56 -6.69
C GLY A 39 -5.22 -9.18 -6.49
N LEU A 40 -6.04 -9.05 -5.45
CA LEU A 40 -6.70 -7.78 -5.12
C LEU A 40 -5.70 -6.65 -4.91
N ARG A 41 -4.61 -6.90 -4.19
CA ARG A 41 -3.63 -5.88 -3.81
C ARG A 41 -3.03 -5.13 -5.01
N GLY A 42 -2.80 -5.82 -6.13
CA GLY A 42 -2.29 -5.19 -7.35
C GLY A 42 -3.25 -4.14 -7.89
N TYR A 43 -4.53 -4.47 -7.97
CA TYR A 43 -5.57 -3.54 -8.41
C TYR A 43 -5.72 -2.35 -7.45
N LEU A 44 -5.67 -2.58 -6.14
CA LEU A 44 -5.76 -1.50 -5.15
C LEU A 44 -4.62 -0.48 -5.32
N ALA A 45 -3.38 -0.93 -5.51
CA ALA A 45 -2.26 -0.03 -5.76
C ALA A 45 -2.42 0.75 -7.08
N PHE A 46 -2.96 0.10 -8.11
CA PHE A 46 -3.24 0.75 -9.38
C PHE A 46 -4.38 1.76 -9.29
N PHE A 47 -5.40 1.49 -8.51
CA PHE A 47 -6.46 2.48 -8.25
C PHE A 47 -5.93 3.71 -7.52
N VAL A 48 -4.98 3.54 -6.60
CA VAL A 48 -4.29 4.69 -5.98
C VAL A 48 -3.49 5.50 -7.02
N PHE A 49 -2.84 4.85 -7.98
CA PHE A 49 -2.20 5.55 -9.11
C PHE A 49 -3.22 6.37 -9.90
N LEU A 50 -4.38 5.80 -10.28
CA LEU A 50 -5.45 6.51 -10.99
C LEU A 50 -6.02 7.70 -10.20
N HIS A 51 -6.16 7.54 -8.89
CA HIS A 51 -6.54 8.62 -7.98
C HIS A 51 -5.58 9.80 -8.08
N HIS A 52 -4.28 9.54 -8.02
CA HIS A 52 -3.28 10.59 -8.11
C HIS A 52 -3.15 11.18 -9.53
N CYS A 53 -3.38 10.39 -10.57
CA CYS A 53 -3.51 10.95 -11.92
C CYS A 53 -4.63 11.99 -12.02
N PHE A 54 -5.76 11.77 -11.33
CA PHE A 54 -6.83 12.75 -11.32
C PHE A 54 -6.48 13.97 -10.44
N ILE A 55 -5.79 13.79 -9.32
CA ILE A 55 -5.27 14.93 -8.54
C ILE A 55 -4.35 15.80 -9.39
N TRP A 56 -3.46 15.18 -10.19
CA TRP A 56 -2.61 15.90 -11.13
C TRP A 56 -3.41 16.64 -12.23
N GLU A 57 -4.52 16.06 -12.69
CA GLU A 57 -5.45 16.73 -13.62
C GLU A 57 -6.05 18.02 -13.01
N VAL A 58 -6.37 17.98 -11.72
CA VAL A 58 -6.82 19.18 -10.97
C VAL A 58 -5.67 20.14 -10.75
N TYR A 59 -4.52 19.62 -10.27
CA TYR A 59 -3.33 20.41 -9.94
C TYR A 59 -2.80 21.23 -11.12
N ARG A 60 -2.71 20.62 -12.33
CA ARG A 60 -2.23 21.34 -13.52
C ARG A 60 -3.10 22.52 -13.91
N LYS A 61 -4.38 22.54 -13.52
CA LYS A 61 -5.34 23.62 -13.83
C LYS A 61 -5.44 24.67 -12.73
N THR A 62 -5.28 24.26 -11.47
CA THR A 62 -5.57 25.11 -10.31
C THR A 62 -4.35 25.44 -9.46
N ASN A 63 -3.22 24.75 -9.67
CA ASN A 63 -2.05 24.72 -8.78
C ASN A 63 -2.37 24.29 -7.33
N GLU A 64 -3.53 23.67 -7.09
CA GLU A 64 -3.93 23.20 -5.77
C GLU A 64 -3.93 21.68 -5.71
N TRP A 65 -3.16 21.12 -4.78
CA TRP A 65 -3.15 19.68 -4.49
C TRP A 65 -4.33 19.32 -3.61
N LYS A 66 -5.43 18.92 -4.22
CA LYS A 66 -6.68 18.62 -3.54
C LYS A 66 -7.35 17.36 -4.07
N PRO A 67 -8.22 16.71 -3.24
CA PRO A 67 -8.94 15.52 -3.65
C PRO A 67 -9.72 15.72 -4.95
N PRO A 68 -9.90 14.66 -5.77
CA PRO A 68 -10.73 14.69 -6.97
C PRO A 68 -12.15 15.16 -6.67
N SER A 69 -12.75 15.91 -7.61
CA SER A 69 -14.18 16.23 -7.58
C SER A 69 -15.08 15.02 -7.93
N SER A 70 -14.50 13.97 -8.51
CA SER A 70 -15.19 12.73 -8.88
C SER A 70 -15.19 11.73 -7.73
N ASN A 71 -16.40 11.26 -7.34
CA ASN A 71 -16.53 10.22 -6.33
C ASN A 71 -15.75 8.95 -6.70
N LEU A 72 -15.78 8.52 -7.98
CA LEU A 72 -15.06 7.32 -8.42
C LEU A 72 -13.57 7.42 -8.13
N PHE A 73 -12.93 8.52 -8.52
CA PHE A 73 -11.49 8.70 -8.31
C PHE A 73 -11.15 8.89 -6.83
N ASN A 74 -12.04 9.47 -6.02
CA ASN A 74 -11.89 9.49 -4.56
C ASN A 74 -11.94 8.07 -3.98
N HIS A 75 -12.90 7.26 -4.40
CA HIS A 75 -12.98 5.86 -3.97
C HIS A 75 -11.77 5.04 -4.43
N PHE A 76 -11.22 5.29 -5.63
CA PHE A 76 -9.98 4.63 -6.06
C PHE A 76 -8.83 4.83 -5.07
N GLY A 77 -8.64 6.02 -4.52
CA GLY A 77 -7.65 6.27 -3.49
C GLY A 77 -8.06 5.73 -2.12
N GLU A 78 -9.17 6.22 -1.60
CA GLU A 78 -9.56 6.02 -0.21
C GLU A 78 -10.01 4.59 0.12
N THR A 79 -10.87 4.00 -0.74
CA THR A 79 -11.33 2.62 -0.55
C THR A 79 -10.15 1.63 -0.69
N SER A 80 -9.19 1.91 -1.58
CA SER A 80 -7.98 1.08 -1.69
C SER A 80 -7.15 1.08 -0.41
N VAL A 81 -6.97 2.23 0.23
CA VAL A 81 -6.26 2.32 1.53
C VAL A 81 -7.03 1.58 2.63
N VAL A 82 -8.36 1.72 2.66
CA VAL A 82 -9.23 0.97 3.59
C VAL A 82 -8.99 -0.54 3.44
N PHE A 83 -8.98 -1.06 2.21
CA PHE A 83 -8.68 -2.47 1.97
C PHE A 83 -7.25 -2.85 2.40
N PHE A 84 -6.23 -2.02 2.16
CA PHE A 84 -4.88 -2.31 2.61
C PHE A 84 -4.79 -2.45 4.12
N PHE A 85 -5.47 -1.61 4.88
CA PHE A 85 -5.52 -1.71 6.34
C PHE A 85 -6.27 -2.96 6.80
N MET A 86 -7.41 -3.30 6.18
CA MET A 86 -8.13 -4.55 6.44
C MET A 86 -7.27 -5.79 6.15
N ILE A 87 -6.58 -5.82 4.99
CA ILE A 87 -5.68 -6.91 4.60
C ILE A 87 -4.56 -7.08 5.62
N THR A 88 -3.92 -5.99 6.02
CA THR A 88 -2.85 -6.02 7.00
C THR A 88 -3.34 -6.60 8.32
N ALA A 89 -4.44 -6.09 8.86
CA ALA A 89 -5.01 -6.61 10.11
C ALA A 89 -5.40 -8.08 10.00
N PHE A 90 -6.11 -8.45 8.95
CA PHE A 90 -6.55 -9.81 8.71
C PHE A 90 -5.39 -10.82 8.67
N LEU A 91 -4.36 -10.55 7.86
CA LEU A 91 -3.25 -11.48 7.69
C LEU A 91 -2.46 -11.70 9.00
N PHE A 92 -2.28 -10.65 9.80
CA PHE A 92 -1.53 -10.78 11.05
C PHE A 92 -2.36 -11.39 12.17
N ILE A 93 -3.61 -11.01 12.31
CA ILE A 93 -4.50 -11.63 13.31
C ILE A 93 -4.75 -13.10 12.97
N SER A 94 -4.99 -13.45 11.70
CA SER A 94 -5.12 -14.85 11.29
C SER A 94 -3.87 -15.66 11.61
N LYS A 95 -2.68 -15.06 11.45
CA LYS A 95 -1.43 -15.69 11.83
C LYS A 95 -1.33 -15.90 13.36
N LEU A 96 -1.73 -14.92 14.16
CA LEU A 96 -1.76 -15.03 15.61
C LEU A 96 -2.76 -16.09 16.09
N LEU A 97 -3.98 -16.13 15.51
CA LEU A 97 -5.02 -17.13 15.82
C LEU A 97 -4.57 -18.56 15.55
N ASN A 98 -3.72 -18.77 14.55
CA ASN A 98 -3.14 -20.08 14.22
C ASN A 98 -1.87 -20.42 15.01
N THR A 99 -1.41 -19.53 15.89
CA THR A 99 -0.23 -19.74 16.74
C THR A 99 -0.63 -20.31 18.08
N LYS A 100 0.02 -21.41 18.52
CA LYS A 100 -0.44 -22.13 19.72
C LYS A 100 -0.05 -21.47 21.04
N GLN A 101 1.18 -20.97 21.26
CA GLN A 101 1.59 -20.38 22.56
C GLN A 101 2.73 -19.38 22.49
N SER A 102 3.62 -19.49 21.53
CA SER A 102 4.77 -18.62 21.40
C SER A 102 4.85 -18.04 20.01
N PHE A 103 5.13 -16.76 19.93
CA PHE A 103 5.29 -16.03 18.68
C PHE A 103 6.63 -15.29 18.74
N ASP A 104 7.45 -15.46 17.72
CA ASP A 104 8.74 -14.76 17.65
C ASP A 104 8.52 -13.29 17.21
N TRP A 105 8.35 -12.44 18.21
CA TRP A 105 8.13 -11.00 18.03
C TRP A 105 9.35 -10.29 17.42
N ALA A 106 10.57 -10.74 17.73
CA ALA A 106 11.78 -10.17 17.18
C ALA A 106 11.90 -10.46 15.68
N TYR A 107 11.66 -11.72 15.29
CA TYR A 107 11.58 -12.10 13.88
C TYR A 107 10.46 -11.37 13.15
N TYR A 108 9.31 -11.26 13.79
CA TYR A 108 8.15 -10.57 13.22
C TYR A 108 8.51 -9.13 12.82
N ILE A 109 8.99 -8.29 13.76
CA ILE A 109 9.30 -6.89 13.49
C ILE A 109 10.43 -6.76 12.46
N LYS A 110 11.46 -7.60 12.55
CA LYS A 110 12.55 -7.66 11.58
C LYS A 110 12.03 -7.97 10.17
N SER A 111 11.14 -8.93 10.05
CA SER A 111 10.51 -9.30 8.77
C SER A 111 9.72 -8.14 8.17
N ARG A 112 9.03 -7.33 8.98
CA ARG A 112 8.30 -6.14 8.53
C ARG A 112 9.26 -5.04 8.08
N PHE A 113 10.29 -4.77 8.88
CA PHE A 113 11.31 -3.79 8.54
C PHE A 113 11.98 -4.11 7.19
N PHE A 114 12.48 -5.32 7.00
CA PHE A 114 13.14 -5.72 5.75
C PHE A 114 12.20 -5.85 4.55
N ARG A 115 10.90 -5.92 4.77
CA ARG A 115 9.90 -5.88 3.70
C ARG A 115 9.60 -4.45 3.23
N LEU A 116 9.51 -3.49 4.15
CA LEU A 116 9.04 -2.14 3.84
C LEU A 116 10.20 -1.16 3.64
N PHE A 117 11.15 -1.16 4.57
CA PHE A 117 12.19 -0.13 4.63
C PHE A 117 13.07 -0.06 3.38
N PRO A 118 13.55 -1.17 2.76
CA PRO A 118 14.48 -1.08 1.63
C PRO A 118 13.91 -0.34 0.40
N ALA A 119 12.69 -0.62 0.00
CA ALA A 119 12.06 0.10 -1.12
C ALA A 119 11.67 1.51 -0.71
N TYR A 120 11.20 1.70 0.54
CA TYR A 120 10.87 3.01 1.05
C TYR A 120 12.08 3.96 1.09
N ILE A 121 13.23 3.51 1.62
CA ILE A 121 14.40 4.38 1.73
C ILE A 121 14.91 4.84 0.36
N VAL A 122 14.88 3.96 -0.66
CA VAL A 122 15.21 4.34 -2.04
C VAL A 122 14.26 5.42 -2.54
N THR A 123 12.96 5.27 -2.31
CA THR A 123 11.95 6.26 -2.67
C THR A 123 12.15 7.59 -1.93
N ALA A 124 12.37 7.54 -0.62
CA ALA A 124 12.59 8.73 0.21
C ALA A 124 13.85 9.50 -0.21
N LEU A 125 14.96 8.79 -0.47
CA LEU A 125 16.18 9.40 -0.97
C LEU A 125 16.00 10.02 -2.37
N THR A 126 15.18 9.38 -3.22
CA THR A 126 14.81 9.97 -4.53
C THR A 126 14.01 11.25 -4.36
N VAL A 127 13.05 11.30 -3.42
CA VAL A 127 12.31 12.52 -3.09
C VAL A 127 13.26 13.64 -2.63
N VAL A 128 14.16 13.32 -1.70
CA VAL A 128 15.18 14.27 -1.19
C VAL A 128 16.07 14.78 -2.32
N PHE A 129 16.55 13.89 -3.19
CA PHE A 129 17.37 14.25 -4.35
C PHE A 129 16.62 15.17 -5.32
N ILE A 130 15.36 14.86 -5.67
CA ILE A 130 14.55 15.70 -6.55
C ILE A 130 14.29 17.07 -5.92
N ALA A 131 13.99 17.13 -4.63
CA ALA A 131 13.80 18.41 -3.94
C ALA A 131 15.09 19.23 -3.94
N PHE A 132 16.24 18.60 -3.72
CA PHE A 132 17.55 19.26 -3.77
C PHE A 132 17.94 19.72 -5.18
N TYR A 133 17.61 18.91 -6.19
CA TYR A 133 17.75 19.29 -7.60
C TYR A 133 16.91 20.54 -7.95
N ASN A 134 15.66 20.61 -7.49
CA ASN A 134 14.77 21.75 -7.73
C ASN A 134 15.20 23.03 -6.98
N THR A 135 16.10 22.93 -6.02
CA THR A 135 16.73 24.08 -5.34
C THR A 135 18.14 24.36 -5.86
N ASN A 136 18.47 23.88 -7.09
CA ASN A 136 19.76 24.03 -7.76
C ASN A 136 20.95 23.59 -6.91
N PHE A 137 20.77 22.55 -6.10
CA PHE A 137 21.75 22.01 -5.15
C PHE A 137 22.28 23.04 -4.13
N ASN A 138 21.57 24.16 -3.95
CA ASN A 138 21.90 25.14 -2.91
C ASN A 138 21.23 24.73 -1.59
N LEU A 139 21.93 24.90 -0.49
CA LEU A 139 21.36 24.71 0.84
C LEU A 139 20.60 25.99 1.23
N ASN A 140 19.26 25.91 1.15
CA ASN A 140 18.36 27.05 1.38
C ASN A 140 17.79 27.09 2.81
N THR A 141 18.15 26.10 3.66
CA THR A 141 17.76 26.03 5.08
C THR A 141 19.00 25.86 5.94
N ASN A 142 18.88 26.17 7.23
CA ASN A 142 19.96 25.88 8.15
C ASN A 142 20.18 24.39 8.34
N TYR A 143 21.37 23.99 8.82
CA TYR A 143 21.74 22.58 9.00
C TYR A 143 20.75 21.80 9.89
N SER A 144 20.25 22.44 10.96
CA SER A 144 19.30 21.80 11.89
C SER A 144 17.98 21.46 11.21
N GLU A 145 17.43 22.37 10.42
CA GLU A 145 16.17 22.14 9.66
C GLU A 145 16.35 21.10 8.56
N THR A 146 17.48 21.17 7.85
CA THR A 146 17.82 20.18 6.82
C THR A 146 17.91 18.79 7.41
N ILE A 147 18.64 18.61 8.53
CA ILE A 147 18.75 17.32 9.20
C ILE A 147 17.39 16.85 9.71
N LYS A 148 16.59 17.73 10.32
CA LYS A 148 15.25 17.39 10.82
C LYS A 148 14.34 16.91 9.70
N SER A 149 14.32 17.58 8.56
CA SER A 149 13.51 17.19 7.41
C SER A 149 14.03 15.89 6.79
N LEU A 150 15.35 15.72 6.65
CA LEU A 150 15.95 14.47 6.15
C LEU A 150 15.60 13.27 7.06
N VAL A 151 15.75 13.41 8.37
CA VAL A 151 15.40 12.37 9.34
C VAL A 151 13.92 12.04 9.25
N SER A 152 13.04 13.04 9.12
CA SER A 152 11.60 12.80 8.92
C SER A 152 11.35 11.93 7.68
N TRP A 153 11.96 12.24 6.55
CA TRP A 153 11.80 11.46 5.31
C TRP A 153 12.40 10.06 5.41
N ILE A 154 13.52 9.87 6.11
CA ILE A 154 14.14 8.54 6.30
C ILE A 154 13.27 7.64 7.17
N PHE A 155 12.65 8.18 8.22
CA PHE A 155 11.86 7.40 9.18
C PHE A 155 10.34 7.42 8.88
N PHE A 156 9.94 7.07 7.65
CA PHE A 156 8.54 6.90 7.22
C PHE A 156 7.67 8.16 7.37
N THR A 157 8.26 9.32 7.15
CA THR A 157 7.60 10.61 7.37
C THR A 157 6.97 10.75 8.77
N ILE A 158 7.60 10.13 9.78
CA ILE A 158 7.29 10.41 11.18
C ILE A 158 7.48 11.92 11.37
N ASN A 159 6.51 12.57 12.00
CA ASN A 159 6.40 14.02 12.11
C ASN A 159 5.79 14.71 10.86
N GLY A 160 5.12 13.95 10.01
CA GLY A 160 4.54 14.41 8.76
C GLY A 160 5.57 14.61 7.63
N PRO A 161 5.11 14.81 6.41
CA PRO A 161 5.97 15.06 5.26
C PRO A 161 6.49 16.50 5.30
N LEU A 162 7.64 16.73 5.94
CA LEU A 162 8.27 18.05 6.04
C LEU A 162 8.78 18.51 4.66
N ASN A 163 8.70 19.82 4.40
CA ASN A 163 9.34 20.40 3.25
C ASN A 163 10.86 20.24 3.38
N PHE A 164 11.52 19.73 2.34
CA PHE A 164 12.96 19.53 2.33
C PHE A 164 13.63 20.73 1.63
N ASN A 165 14.64 21.31 2.29
CA ASN A 165 15.48 22.38 1.74
C ASN A 165 14.68 23.58 1.18
N SER A 166 13.63 24.00 1.85
CA SER A 166 12.68 25.04 1.43
C SER A 166 11.87 24.74 0.16
N PHE A 167 12.00 23.54 -0.44
CA PHE A 167 11.16 23.11 -1.55
C PHE A 167 9.73 22.88 -1.05
N GLN A 168 8.83 23.79 -1.40
CA GLN A 168 7.45 23.77 -0.93
C GLN A 168 6.72 22.55 -1.46
N ASN A 169 5.86 21.99 -0.61
CA ASN A 169 5.06 20.80 -0.95
C ASN A 169 5.90 19.61 -1.42
N THR A 170 7.06 19.37 -0.81
CA THR A 170 7.95 18.23 -1.13
C THR A 170 7.19 16.90 -1.23
N TYR A 171 6.10 16.74 -0.47
CA TYR A 171 5.26 15.53 -0.50
C TYR A 171 4.60 15.26 -1.86
N ILE A 172 4.42 16.28 -2.72
CA ILE A 172 3.85 16.08 -4.06
C ILE A 172 4.76 15.20 -4.93
N ILE A 173 6.08 15.20 -4.68
CA ILE A 173 7.05 14.40 -5.43
C ILE A 173 6.68 12.91 -5.43
N ASN A 174 6.23 12.38 -4.30
CA ASN A 174 5.75 11.01 -4.19
C ASN A 174 4.23 10.91 -4.05
N ALA A 175 3.49 11.94 -4.47
CA ALA A 175 2.04 12.04 -4.35
C ALA A 175 1.53 11.92 -2.88
N GLY A 176 2.38 12.18 -1.91
CA GLY A 176 2.04 12.15 -0.49
C GLY A 176 1.77 10.76 0.09
N VAL A 177 2.01 9.68 -0.64
CA VAL A 177 1.58 8.31 -0.25
C VAL A 177 2.18 7.79 1.05
N ALA A 178 3.28 8.37 1.53
CA ALA A 178 3.96 7.92 2.73
C ALA A 178 3.12 8.06 4.02
N TRP A 179 2.05 8.86 4.03
CA TRP A 179 1.20 9.10 5.21
C TRP A 179 0.55 7.82 5.78
N THR A 180 0.39 6.77 4.97
CA THR A 180 -0.23 5.50 5.41
C THR A 180 0.73 4.64 6.23
N LEU A 181 2.04 4.80 6.05
CA LEU A 181 3.05 3.97 6.68
C LEU A 181 3.09 4.08 8.21
N PRO A 182 2.98 5.28 8.83
CA PRO A 182 2.85 5.38 10.28
C PRO A 182 1.69 4.58 10.85
N TYR A 183 0.51 4.56 10.20
CA TYR A 183 -0.64 3.77 10.64
C TYR A 183 -0.37 2.26 10.57
N GLU A 184 0.31 1.80 9.52
CA GLU A 184 0.71 0.41 9.39
C GLU A 184 1.72 0.00 10.48
N TRP A 185 2.70 0.86 10.78
CA TRP A 185 3.63 0.65 11.88
C TRP A 185 2.96 0.67 13.25
N ILE A 186 2.00 1.57 13.49
CA ILE A 186 1.19 1.58 14.70
C ILE A 186 0.51 0.21 14.88
N PHE A 187 -0.12 -0.31 13.83
CA PHE A 187 -0.77 -1.60 13.90
C PHE A 187 0.24 -2.72 14.20
N TYR A 188 1.41 -2.71 13.55
CA TYR A 188 2.47 -3.71 13.83
C TYR A 188 2.95 -3.67 15.27
N LEU A 189 3.08 -2.50 15.85
CA LEU A 189 3.52 -2.32 17.24
C LEU A 189 2.42 -2.63 18.26
N LEU A 190 1.16 -2.55 17.89
CA LEU A 190 0.02 -2.97 18.72
C LEU A 190 -0.14 -4.49 18.81
N LEU A 191 0.38 -5.27 17.86
CA LEU A 191 0.14 -6.72 17.80
C LEU A 191 0.61 -7.51 19.03
N PRO A 192 1.74 -7.25 19.69
CA PRO A 192 2.10 -7.95 20.93
C PRO A 192 1.08 -7.75 22.04
N PHE A 193 0.50 -6.54 22.14
CA PHE A 193 -0.55 -6.24 23.13
C PHE A 193 -1.86 -6.96 22.80
N ILE A 194 -2.26 -6.97 21.52
CA ILE A 194 -3.40 -7.76 21.05
C ILE A 194 -3.15 -9.25 21.31
N GLY A 195 -1.93 -9.72 21.07
CA GLY A 195 -1.52 -11.11 21.30
C GLY A 195 -1.70 -11.56 22.76
N LEU A 196 -1.50 -10.66 23.74
CA LEU A 196 -1.76 -10.98 25.16
C LEU A 196 -3.22 -11.34 25.41
N PHE A 197 -4.17 -10.61 24.83
CA PHE A 197 -5.59 -10.96 24.89
C PHE A 197 -5.92 -12.32 24.25
N MET A 198 -5.08 -12.74 23.29
CA MET A 198 -5.18 -14.05 22.64
C MET A 198 -4.35 -15.12 23.36
N ARG A 199 -3.85 -14.85 24.58
CA ARG A 199 -3.00 -15.73 25.39
C ARG A 199 -1.66 -16.10 24.74
N ILE A 200 -1.17 -15.28 23.82
CA ILE A 200 0.16 -15.41 23.19
C ILE A 200 1.18 -14.69 24.07
N LYS A 201 2.22 -15.40 24.48
CA LYS A 201 3.25 -14.85 25.38
C LYS A 201 4.08 -13.76 24.69
N ALA A 202 4.28 -12.64 25.38
CA ALA A 202 5.24 -11.60 25.06
C ALA A 202 6.05 -11.25 26.29
N SER A 203 7.38 -11.13 26.16
CA SER A 203 8.22 -10.75 27.29
C SER A 203 8.01 -9.26 27.63
N LEU A 204 8.25 -8.89 28.89
CA LEU A 204 8.16 -7.49 29.34
C LEU A 204 9.07 -6.58 28.50
N LYS A 205 10.26 -7.07 28.09
CA LYS A 205 11.18 -6.34 27.20
C LYS A 205 10.52 -6.04 25.83
N VAL A 206 9.84 -7.01 25.25
CA VAL A 206 9.11 -6.81 23.98
C VAL A 206 8.01 -5.77 24.15
N LEU A 207 7.19 -5.88 25.19
CA LEU A 207 6.11 -4.93 25.46
C LEU A 207 6.65 -3.51 25.71
N ALA A 208 7.72 -3.37 26.48
CA ALA A 208 8.34 -2.08 26.74
C ALA A 208 8.89 -1.42 25.46
N VAL A 209 9.66 -2.16 24.64
CA VAL A 209 10.23 -1.64 23.39
C VAL A 209 9.11 -1.27 22.39
N PHE A 210 8.13 -2.14 22.19
CA PHE A 210 7.03 -1.87 21.27
C PHE A 210 6.14 -0.73 21.77
N GLY A 211 5.87 -0.66 23.08
CA GLY A 211 5.13 0.44 23.69
C GLY A 211 5.84 1.78 23.55
N LEU A 212 7.16 1.82 23.76
CA LEU A 212 7.97 3.04 23.57
C LEU A 212 7.92 3.52 22.11
N LEU A 213 8.17 2.63 21.14
CA LEU A 213 8.12 2.96 19.72
C LEU A 213 6.71 3.43 19.30
N LEU A 214 5.67 2.76 19.80
CA LEU A 214 4.29 3.14 19.57
C LEU A 214 4.00 4.55 20.09
N SER A 215 4.42 4.85 21.33
CA SER A 215 4.25 6.18 21.93
C SER A 215 4.95 7.27 21.14
N ILE A 216 6.17 7.00 20.64
CA ILE A 216 6.93 7.93 19.78
C ILE A 216 6.14 8.20 18.49
N ILE A 217 5.68 7.17 17.78
CA ILE A 217 4.96 7.34 16.52
C ILE A 217 3.65 8.12 16.75
N ILE A 218 2.90 7.79 17.81
CA ILE A 218 1.66 8.48 18.14
C ILE A 218 1.90 9.96 18.46
N TYR A 219 2.92 10.25 19.26
CA TYR A 219 3.26 11.62 19.63
C TYR A 219 3.58 12.50 18.42
N PHE A 220 4.36 11.98 17.46
CA PHE A 220 4.79 12.79 16.32
C PHE A 220 3.77 12.89 15.18
N ASN A 221 2.86 11.93 15.00
CA ASN A 221 2.01 11.91 13.79
C ASN A 221 0.57 12.38 14.03
N GLY A 222 0.10 12.42 15.26
CA GLY A 222 -1.32 12.65 15.54
C GLY A 222 -2.19 11.56 14.87
N ILE A 223 -2.90 10.75 15.63
CA ILE A 223 -3.67 9.65 15.05
C ILE A 223 -5.10 10.06 14.79
N SER A 224 -5.56 9.89 13.56
CA SER A 224 -6.98 9.89 13.25
C SER A 224 -7.59 8.52 13.50
N ILE A 225 -8.44 8.41 14.52
CA ILE A 225 -9.17 7.17 14.86
C ILE A 225 -9.96 6.62 13.67
N LYS A 226 -10.41 7.50 12.76
CA LYS A 226 -11.18 7.10 11.58
C LYS A 226 -10.44 6.07 10.70
N HIS A 227 -9.11 6.15 10.61
CA HIS A 227 -8.33 5.17 9.85
C HIS A 227 -8.19 3.82 10.57
N MET A 228 -8.29 3.81 11.90
CA MET A 228 -8.19 2.59 12.70
C MET A 228 -9.39 1.65 12.54
N TYR A 229 -10.57 2.17 12.15
CA TYR A 229 -11.76 1.33 11.92
C TYR A 229 -11.54 0.29 10.82
N ALA A 230 -10.73 0.60 9.79
CA ALA A 230 -10.42 -0.36 8.75
C ALA A 230 -9.62 -1.57 9.29
N PHE A 231 -8.65 -1.32 10.18
CA PHE A 231 -7.93 -2.41 10.87
C PHE A 231 -8.89 -3.26 11.73
N LEU A 232 -9.83 -2.60 12.45
CA LEU A 232 -10.82 -3.31 13.27
C LEU A 232 -11.65 -4.27 12.42
N PHE A 233 -12.15 -3.87 11.25
CA PHE A 233 -12.89 -4.77 10.37
C PHE A 233 -12.02 -5.93 9.86
N GLY A 234 -10.75 -5.71 9.56
CA GLY A 234 -9.81 -6.78 9.23
C GLY A 234 -9.63 -7.79 10.38
N ILE A 235 -9.57 -7.31 11.64
CA ILE A 235 -9.54 -8.14 12.85
C ILE A 235 -10.83 -8.98 12.96
N LEU A 236 -11.99 -8.35 12.82
CA LEU A 236 -13.29 -9.04 12.90
C LEU A 236 -13.42 -10.15 11.85
N VAL A 237 -13.02 -9.88 10.62
CA VAL A 237 -13.03 -10.87 9.54
C VAL A 237 -12.08 -12.05 9.86
N ALA A 238 -10.93 -11.79 10.49
CA ALA A 238 -10.01 -12.86 10.89
C ALA A 238 -10.64 -13.78 11.96
N PHE A 239 -11.34 -13.23 12.95
CA PHE A 239 -12.07 -14.02 13.94
C PHE A 239 -13.24 -14.78 13.31
N MET A 240 -13.96 -14.18 12.35
CA MET A 240 -15.07 -14.84 11.67
C MET A 240 -14.60 -16.08 10.88
N ILE A 241 -13.56 -15.96 10.06
CA ILE A 241 -13.04 -17.09 9.29
C ILE A 241 -12.41 -18.16 10.18
N HIS A 242 -11.80 -17.77 11.29
CA HIS A 242 -11.25 -18.72 12.26
C HIS A 242 -12.34 -19.57 12.92
N LYS A 243 -13.46 -18.95 13.26
CA LYS A 243 -14.63 -19.63 13.88
C LYS A 243 -15.46 -20.40 12.84
N TYR A 244 -15.61 -19.86 11.64
CA TYR A 244 -16.41 -20.41 10.55
C TYR A 244 -15.56 -20.48 9.27
N PRO A 245 -14.74 -21.53 9.08
CA PRO A 245 -13.68 -21.55 8.07
C PRO A 245 -14.18 -21.72 6.62
N SER A 246 -15.44 -22.11 6.41
CA SER A 246 -16.01 -22.28 5.08
C SER A 246 -17.45 -21.78 5.01
N ASN A 247 -17.79 -21.15 3.88
CA ASN A 247 -19.14 -20.76 3.55
C ASN A 247 -19.29 -20.70 2.02
N SER A 248 -19.97 -21.70 1.44
CA SER A 248 -20.16 -21.81 -0.01
C SER A 248 -21.02 -20.70 -0.61
N ILE A 249 -21.92 -20.12 0.17
CA ILE A 249 -22.77 -19.01 -0.28
C ILE A 249 -21.90 -17.79 -0.55
N LEU A 250 -20.99 -17.46 0.38
CA LEU A 250 -20.13 -16.28 0.28
C LEU A 250 -19.11 -16.38 -0.87
N SER A 251 -18.73 -17.58 -1.29
CA SER A 251 -17.82 -17.79 -2.43
C SER A 251 -18.53 -17.77 -3.80
N SER A 252 -19.85 -17.67 -3.84
CA SER A 252 -20.63 -17.76 -5.07
C SER A 252 -20.57 -16.49 -5.94
N ASN A 253 -20.70 -16.65 -7.27
CA ASN A 253 -20.75 -15.52 -8.20
C ASN A 253 -21.96 -14.59 -7.98
N LYS A 254 -23.07 -15.10 -7.42
CA LYS A 254 -24.22 -14.25 -7.05
C LYS A 254 -23.85 -13.22 -6.01
N ILE A 255 -23.06 -13.62 -5.01
CA ILE A 255 -22.56 -12.70 -3.98
C ILE A 255 -21.50 -11.76 -4.56
N SER A 256 -20.73 -12.16 -5.58
CA SER A 256 -19.84 -11.24 -6.31
C SER A 256 -20.62 -10.08 -6.94
N ILE A 257 -21.76 -10.37 -7.59
CA ILE A 257 -22.65 -9.34 -8.17
C ILE A 257 -23.15 -8.42 -7.08
N PHE A 258 -23.61 -8.95 -5.95
CA PHE A 258 -24.05 -8.13 -4.82
C PHE A 258 -22.91 -7.24 -4.29
N GLY A 259 -21.70 -7.78 -4.14
CA GLY A 259 -20.51 -6.97 -3.76
C GLY A 259 -20.23 -5.84 -4.75
N LEU A 260 -20.32 -6.09 -6.06
CA LEU A 260 -20.15 -5.04 -7.09
C LEU A 260 -21.25 -3.98 -6.99
N LEU A 261 -22.51 -4.37 -6.75
CA LEU A 261 -23.61 -3.41 -6.54
C LEU A 261 -23.33 -2.52 -5.32
N LEU A 262 -22.82 -3.05 -4.21
CA LEU A 262 -22.44 -2.27 -3.05
C LEU A 262 -21.33 -1.25 -3.38
N LEU A 263 -20.33 -1.63 -4.21
CA LEU A 263 -19.31 -0.68 -4.69
C LEU A 263 -19.93 0.43 -5.54
N ILE A 264 -20.82 0.09 -6.47
CA ILE A 264 -21.50 1.07 -7.31
C ILE A 264 -22.33 2.03 -6.47
N ILE A 265 -23.10 1.52 -5.51
CA ILE A 265 -23.87 2.33 -4.55
C ILE A 265 -22.94 3.24 -3.74
N SER A 266 -21.80 2.69 -3.28
CA SER A 266 -20.83 3.46 -2.53
C SER A 266 -20.30 4.66 -3.33
N VAL A 267 -19.89 4.43 -4.57
CA VAL A 267 -19.38 5.49 -5.47
C VAL A 267 -20.47 6.50 -5.84
N TYR A 268 -21.70 6.04 -6.07
CA TYR A 268 -22.79 6.92 -6.51
C TYR A 268 -23.24 7.86 -5.39
N TYR A 269 -23.46 7.37 -4.17
CA TYR A 269 -24.03 8.15 -3.08
C TYR A 269 -23.02 8.80 -2.13
N PHE A 270 -21.76 8.37 -2.14
CA PHE A 270 -20.77 8.85 -1.16
C PHE A 270 -19.52 9.37 -1.86
N ASN A 271 -19.09 10.56 -1.48
CA ASN A 271 -17.89 11.21 -2.01
C ASN A 271 -16.58 10.72 -1.34
N SER A 272 -16.66 9.80 -0.37
CA SER A 272 -15.50 9.29 0.34
C SER A 272 -15.69 7.84 0.74
N GLY A 273 -14.71 7.00 0.42
CA GLY A 273 -14.64 5.59 0.83
C GLY A 273 -14.39 5.36 2.32
N ARG A 274 -14.03 6.42 3.06
CA ARG A 274 -13.77 6.38 4.51
C ARG A 274 -15.00 6.68 5.37
N LYS A 275 -16.13 7.06 4.76
CA LYS A 275 -17.40 7.22 5.48
C LYS A 275 -17.86 5.86 6.02
N PHE A 276 -18.65 5.88 7.09
CA PHE A 276 -19.03 4.66 7.81
C PHE A 276 -19.76 3.64 6.91
N ILE A 277 -20.74 4.07 6.11
CA ILE A 277 -21.48 3.16 5.21
C ILE A 277 -20.58 2.55 4.11
N PRO A 278 -19.79 3.33 3.33
CA PRO A 278 -18.80 2.77 2.42
C PRO A 278 -17.80 1.83 3.08
N LEU A 279 -17.41 2.12 4.33
CA LEU A 279 -16.51 1.27 5.10
C LEU A 279 -17.16 -0.09 5.43
N LEU A 280 -18.46 -0.10 5.81
CA LEU A 280 -19.20 -1.34 6.02
C LEU A 280 -19.33 -2.16 4.74
N PHE A 281 -19.62 -1.51 3.60
CA PHE A 281 -19.67 -2.18 2.30
C PHE A 281 -18.32 -2.80 1.94
N SER A 282 -17.24 -2.05 2.14
CA SER A 282 -15.87 -2.54 1.94
C SER A 282 -15.54 -3.72 2.86
N ALA A 283 -15.97 -3.69 4.12
CA ALA A 283 -15.80 -4.78 5.07
C ALA A 283 -16.54 -6.05 4.64
N PHE A 284 -17.77 -5.91 4.13
CA PHE A 284 -18.53 -7.03 3.57
C PHE A 284 -17.83 -7.62 2.33
N ILE A 285 -17.39 -6.77 1.39
CA ILE A 285 -16.66 -7.19 0.20
C ILE A 285 -15.35 -7.90 0.59
N PHE A 286 -14.65 -7.36 1.58
CA PHE A 286 -13.44 -7.99 2.09
C PHE A 286 -13.74 -9.38 2.70
N LEU A 287 -14.82 -9.49 3.47
CA LEU A 287 -15.26 -10.75 4.04
C LEU A 287 -15.49 -11.82 2.96
N ILE A 288 -16.23 -11.51 1.89
CA ILE A 288 -16.48 -12.48 0.82
C ILE A 288 -15.20 -12.88 0.10
N ILE A 289 -14.25 -11.98 -0.10
CA ILE A 289 -12.94 -12.29 -0.69
C ILE A 289 -12.15 -13.26 0.20
N VAL A 290 -12.16 -13.06 1.50
CA VAL A 290 -11.52 -13.98 2.46
C VAL A 290 -12.18 -15.37 2.42
N TYR A 291 -13.50 -15.47 2.19
CA TYR A 291 -14.21 -16.71 1.95
C TYR A 291 -14.02 -17.29 0.53
N ARG A 292 -12.93 -16.92 -0.16
CA ARG A 292 -12.53 -17.42 -1.49
C ARG A 292 -13.40 -16.96 -2.64
N ASN A 293 -14.15 -15.87 -2.48
CA ASN A 293 -14.79 -15.23 -3.61
C ASN A 293 -13.73 -14.55 -4.49
N SER A 294 -13.55 -15.07 -5.69
CA SER A 294 -12.52 -14.61 -6.62
C SER A 294 -13.05 -13.56 -7.63
N PHE A 295 -14.28 -13.11 -7.48
CA PHE A 295 -14.94 -12.20 -8.43
C PHE A 295 -14.75 -12.71 -9.88
N PHE A 296 -15.48 -13.78 -10.21
CA PHE A 296 -15.43 -14.45 -11.53
C PHE A 296 -14.03 -14.98 -11.91
N ASN A 297 -13.26 -15.49 -10.95
CA ASN A 297 -11.88 -15.97 -11.09
C ASN A 297 -10.84 -14.89 -11.46
N ILE A 298 -11.20 -13.63 -11.45
CA ILE A 298 -10.28 -12.53 -11.75
C ILE A 298 -9.19 -12.45 -10.68
N LEU A 299 -9.55 -12.37 -9.40
CA LEU A 299 -8.59 -12.14 -8.32
C LEU A 299 -7.62 -13.32 -8.11
N SER A 300 -8.05 -14.55 -8.37
CA SER A 300 -7.23 -15.76 -8.24
C SER A 300 -6.37 -16.05 -9.47
N SER A 301 -6.56 -15.33 -10.58
CA SER A 301 -5.85 -15.55 -11.82
C SER A 301 -4.32 -15.34 -11.68
N ASN A 302 -3.53 -16.05 -12.48
CA ASN A 302 -2.07 -15.89 -12.51
C ASN A 302 -1.64 -14.46 -12.82
N PHE A 303 -2.41 -13.76 -13.67
CA PHE A 303 -2.18 -12.34 -13.97
C PHE A 303 -2.30 -11.49 -12.70
N SER A 304 -3.45 -11.56 -12.01
CA SER A 304 -3.73 -10.76 -10.83
C SER A 304 -2.76 -11.04 -9.69
N ARG A 305 -2.41 -12.32 -9.47
CA ARG A 305 -1.45 -12.72 -8.45
C ARG A 305 -0.03 -12.21 -8.73
N LYS A 306 0.43 -12.23 -9.98
CA LYS A 306 1.72 -11.63 -10.37
C LYS A 306 1.70 -10.12 -10.20
N PHE A 307 0.60 -9.48 -10.61
CA PHE A 307 0.39 -8.05 -10.42
C PHE A 307 0.41 -7.67 -8.94
N GLY A 308 -0.21 -8.49 -8.09
CA GLY A 308 -0.20 -8.32 -6.64
C GLY A 308 1.18 -8.37 -5.98
N GLN A 309 2.18 -9.03 -6.59
CA GLN A 309 3.53 -9.07 -6.02
C GLN A 309 4.21 -7.70 -5.99
N ILE A 310 3.95 -6.86 -6.99
CA ILE A 310 4.57 -5.54 -7.13
C ILE A 310 3.81 -4.42 -6.43
N THR A 311 2.78 -4.75 -5.66
CA THR A 311 1.88 -3.78 -5.00
C THR A 311 2.62 -2.67 -4.26
N TYR A 312 3.60 -3.03 -3.42
CA TYR A 312 4.29 -2.06 -2.58
C TYR A 312 5.21 -1.14 -3.38
N SER A 313 5.98 -1.69 -4.32
CA SER A 313 6.76 -0.89 -5.26
C SER A 313 5.88 0.04 -6.08
N LEU A 314 4.75 -0.45 -6.62
CA LEU A 314 3.80 0.37 -7.39
C LEU A 314 3.26 1.53 -6.55
N TYR A 315 2.88 1.24 -5.31
CA TYR A 315 2.38 2.24 -4.36
C TYR A 315 3.40 3.34 -4.06
N LEU A 316 4.69 3.01 -3.95
CA LEU A 316 5.74 3.97 -3.65
C LEU A 316 6.20 4.78 -4.87
N ILE A 317 6.24 4.15 -6.05
CA ILE A 317 6.94 4.67 -7.25
C ILE A 317 6.01 5.54 -8.10
N HIS A 318 4.71 5.27 -8.13
CA HIS A 318 3.81 5.94 -9.08
C HIS A 318 3.84 7.48 -8.95
N GLY A 319 3.93 8.01 -7.74
CA GLY A 319 4.04 9.45 -7.51
C GLY A 319 5.31 10.04 -8.12
N LEU A 320 6.45 9.34 -7.99
CA LEU A 320 7.73 9.75 -8.59
C LEU A 320 7.64 9.80 -10.12
N VAL A 321 7.05 8.78 -10.74
CA VAL A 321 6.88 8.72 -12.20
C VAL A 321 6.02 9.88 -12.68
N LEU A 322 4.90 10.14 -12.01
CA LEU A 322 4.01 11.26 -12.34
C LEU A 322 4.73 12.60 -12.18
N PHE A 323 5.38 12.81 -11.03
CA PHE A 323 6.07 14.07 -10.74
C PHE A 323 7.19 14.35 -11.75
N ILE A 324 8.08 13.38 -11.99
CA ILE A 324 9.19 13.54 -12.93
C ILE A 324 8.66 13.85 -14.33
N THR A 325 7.64 13.14 -14.79
CA THR A 325 7.09 13.37 -16.12
C THR A 325 6.43 14.74 -16.23
N PHE A 326 5.59 15.10 -15.28
CA PHE A 326 4.78 16.30 -15.37
C PHE A 326 5.57 17.58 -15.08
N ASN A 327 6.60 17.53 -14.20
CA ASN A 327 7.40 18.71 -13.89
C ASN A 327 8.66 18.82 -14.73
N HIS A 328 9.39 17.71 -14.98
CA HIS A 328 10.72 17.79 -15.60
C HIS A 328 10.73 17.39 -17.08
N ILE A 329 9.91 16.43 -17.52
CA ILE A 329 9.92 15.98 -18.93
C ILE A 329 9.02 16.89 -19.77
N ILE A 330 7.77 17.15 -19.33
CA ILE A 330 6.80 17.94 -20.08
C ILE A 330 6.83 19.40 -19.65
N GLY A 331 6.86 19.64 -18.36
CA GLY A 331 6.69 20.93 -17.71
C GLY A 331 5.20 21.22 -17.42
N VAL A 332 4.92 21.70 -16.19
CA VAL A 332 3.54 21.95 -15.73
C VAL A 332 2.82 22.97 -16.62
N GLU A 333 3.52 23.98 -17.11
CA GLU A 333 2.94 25.00 -17.97
C GLU A 333 2.43 24.41 -19.30
N LYS A 334 3.23 23.58 -19.97
CA LYS A 334 2.77 22.87 -21.19
C LYS A 334 1.64 21.88 -20.89
N LEU A 335 1.68 21.27 -19.71
CA LEU A 335 0.64 20.32 -19.31
C LEU A 335 -0.73 21.00 -19.13
N LYS A 336 -0.77 22.29 -18.79
CA LYS A 336 -2.02 23.08 -18.70
C LYS A 336 -2.77 23.10 -20.03
N ASP A 337 -2.06 23.15 -21.16
CA ASP A 337 -2.63 23.26 -22.50
C ASP A 337 -3.19 21.93 -23.02
N TYR A 338 -2.88 20.82 -22.36
CA TYR A 338 -3.37 19.50 -22.82
C TYR A 338 -4.89 19.42 -22.67
N SER A 339 -5.57 18.99 -23.75
CA SER A 339 -6.97 18.60 -23.62
C SER A 339 -7.11 17.40 -22.68
N MET A 340 -8.30 17.14 -22.18
CA MET A 340 -8.58 15.98 -21.34
C MET A 340 -8.18 14.66 -22.03
N LEU A 341 -8.42 14.56 -23.34
CA LEU A 341 -8.02 13.39 -24.12
C LEU A 341 -6.50 13.22 -24.15
N HIS A 342 -5.73 14.26 -24.50
CA HIS A 342 -4.27 14.19 -24.54
C HIS A 342 -3.67 13.87 -23.19
N TYR A 343 -4.24 14.42 -22.10
CA TYR A 343 -3.81 14.12 -20.74
C TYR A 343 -3.99 12.63 -20.39
N TRP A 344 -5.16 12.05 -20.66
CA TRP A 344 -5.42 10.64 -20.34
C TRP A 344 -4.71 9.66 -21.27
N LEU A 345 -4.43 10.04 -22.53
CA LEU A 345 -3.53 9.27 -23.39
C LEU A 345 -2.11 9.26 -22.84
N LEU A 346 -1.62 10.40 -22.36
CA LEU A 346 -0.33 10.45 -21.65
C LEU A 346 -0.32 9.57 -20.40
N VAL A 347 -1.36 9.66 -19.55
CA VAL A 347 -1.52 8.77 -18.37
C VAL A 347 -1.48 7.30 -18.79
N SER A 348 -2.13 6.95 -19.92
CA SER A 348 -2.10 5.58 -20.44
C SER A 348 -0.67 5.11 -20.77
N VAL A 349 0.13 5.97 -21.39
CA VAL A 349 1.55 5.69 -21.67
C VAL A 349 2.36 5.56 -20.39
N LEU A 350 2.09 6.38 -19.36
CA LEU A 350 2.79 6.36 -18.08
C LEU A 350 2.57 5.08 -17.26
N VAL A 351 1.55 4.30 -17.57
CA VAL A 351 1.37 2.96 -16.96
C VAL A 351 2.59 2.08 -17.22
N VAL A 352 3.17 2.15 -18.45
CA VAL A 352 4.31 1.30 -18.83
C VAL A 352 5.53 1.52 -17.91
N PRO A 353 6.12 2.72 -17.83
CA PRO A 353 7.26 2.96 -16.94
C PRO A 353 6.90 2.71 -15.47
N THR A 354 5.68 3.02 -15.04
CA THR A 354 5.25 2.76 -13.66
C THR A 354 5.29 1.27 -13.34
N VAL A 355 4.76 0.40 -14.21
CA VAL A 355 4.79 -1.06 -14.02
C VAL A 355 6.22 -1.60 -14.11
N VAL A 356 6.98 -1.18 -15.12
CA VAL A 356 8.37 -1.65 -15.33
C VAL A 356 9.25 -1.33 -14.13
N ILE A 357 9.27 -0.06 -13.69
CA ILE A 357 10.11 0.37 -12.55
C ILE A 357 9.65 -0.34 -11.27
N SER A 358 8.34 -0.52 -11.07
CA SER A 358 7.82 -1.26 -9.91
C SER A 358 8.24 -2.73 -9.91
N GLN A 359 8.27 -3.39 -11.04
CA GLN A 359 8.74 -4.77 -11.14
C GLN A 359 10.25 -4.89 -10.91
N LEU A 360 11.04 -3.95 -11.42
CA LEU A 360 12.49 -3.89 -11.18
C LEU A 360 12.77 -3.65 -9.69
N SER A 361 12.09 -2.68 -9.08
CA SER A 361 12.18 -2.41 -7.64
C SER A 361 11.83 -3.64 -6.80
N PHE A 362 10.70 -4.30 -7.12
CA PHE A 362 10.33 -5.54 -6.43
C PHE A 362 11.42 -6.62 -6.57
N LYS A 363 11.89 -6.87 -7.79
CA LYS A 363 12.84 -7.96 -8.06
C LYS A 363 14.22 -7.71 -7.44
N TYR A 364 14.73 -6.47 -7.52
CA TYR A 364 16.11 -6.17 -7.14
C TYR A 364 16.27 -5.53 -5.76
N ILE A 365 15.19 -4.96 -5.19
CA ILE A 365 15.24 -4.31 -3.87
C ILE A 365 14.42 -5.11 -2.85
N GLU A 366 13.10 -5.32 -3.08
CA GLU A 366 12.24 -5.94 -2.07
C GLU A 366 12.52 -7.44 -1.91
N LEU A 367 12.49 -8.21 -3.00
CA LEU A 367 12.55 -9.67 -2.96
C LEU A 367 13.87 -10.19 -2.34
N PRO A 368 15.06 -9.64 -2.67
CA PRO A 368 16.30 -10.06 -2.02
C PRO A 368 16.29 -9.85 -0.50
N MET A 369 15.74 -8.73 -0.04
CA MET A 369 15.67 -8.41 1.39
C MET A 369 14.67 -9.29 2.13
N ILE A 370 13.52 -9.59 1.52
CA ILE A 370 12.55 -10.56 2.06
C ILE A 370 13.20 -11.95 2.20
N ASN A 371 13.93 -12.39 1.17
CA ASN A 371 14.57 -13.70 1.17
C ASN A 371 15.75 -13.81 2.16
N LYS A 372 16.48 -12.72 2.37
CA LYS A 372 17.57 -12.66 3.39
C LYS A 372 17.06 -12.97 4.78
N VAL A 373 15.87 -12.48 5.12
CA VAL A 373 15.25 -12.76 6.44
C VAL A 373 14.74 -14.19 6.52
N LYS A 374 14.15 -14.72 5.43
CA LYS A 374 13.67 -16.11 5.40
C LYS A 374 14.80 -17.14 5.51
N LYS A 375 15.90 -16.96 4.79
CA LYS A 375 17.05 -17.88 4.81
C LYS A 375 17.68 -18.03 6.20
N LYS A 376 17.75 -16.97 7.01
CA LYS A 376 18.29 -17.05 8.38
C LYS A 376 17.51 -18.00 9.28
N ILE A 377 16.25 -18.31 9.01
CA ILE A 377 15.45 -19.26 9.79
C ILE A 377 15.84 -20.70 9.44
N ILE A 378 16.01 -20.99 8.15
CA ILE A 378 16.33 -22.36 7.68
C ILE A 378 17.69 -22.78 8.20
N TYR A 379 18.66 -21.87 8.30
CA TYR A 379 20.01 -22.15 8.80
C TYR A 379 20.18 -21.95 10.32
N GLY A 380 19.25 -21.24 10.99
CA GLY A 380 19.29 -21.02 12.44
C GLY A 380 18.55 -22.07 13.27
N TYR A 381 17.73 -22.90 12.65
CA TYR A 381 17.03 -24.01 13.28
C TYR A 381 17.67 -25.34 12.86
N GLN A 382 18.89 -25.61 13.36
CA GLN A 382 19.32 -26.99 13.51
C GLN A 382 18.64 -27.53 14.77
N PRO A 383 17.77 -28.56 14.67
CA PRO A 383 17.35 -29.27 15.86
C PRO A 383 18.63 -29.82 16.53
N ARG A 384 18.87 -29.47 17.79
CA ARG A 384 19.90 -30.15 18.58
C ARG A 384 19.61 -31.62 18.44
N SER A 385 20.44 -32.30 17.65
CA SER A 385 20.48 -33.74 17.60
C SER A 385 20.59 -34.24 19.01
N SER A 386 19.63 -35.05 19.45
CA SER A 386 19.71 -35.87 20.63
C SER A 386 21.03 -36.64 20.61
N GLN A 387 22.02 -36.17 21.35
CA GLN A 387 23.06 -37.08 21.85
C GLN A 387 22.36 -37.99 22.84
N ARG A 388 22.01 -39.19 22.38
CA ARG A 388 21.82 -40.34 23.26
C ARG A 388 23.20 -40.82 23.70
N ILE A 389 23.41 -40.86 24.96
CA ILE A 389 24.22 -41.85 25.67
C ILE A 389 23.23 -42.83 26.28
#